data_51d9319afd361fa37a1e5ea5a6b73182
#
_entry.id   51d9319afd361fa37a1e5ea5a6b73182
#
_cell.length_a   1.000
_cell.length_b   1.000
_cell.length_c   1.000
_cell.angle_alpha   90.00
_cell.angle_beta   90.00
_cell.angle_gamma   90.00
#
_symmetry.space_group_name_H-M   'P 1'
#
loop_
_entity.id
_entity.type
_entity.pdbx_description
1 polymer ?
#
loop_
_entity_poly.entity_id
_entity_poly.type
_entity_poly.pdbx_seq_one_letter_code
_entity_poly.pdbx_strand_id
1 'polypeptide(L)'
;VGDVVIAVDGQEVHSPGEMLFRMGLASETNTVAMTRLRDGVMSELMVSMMSPPEDPPRDQITLPDNAALPGLSVARVNPAVIAEMRLPLEAEGVVVTQLGALGGRVGLRVGDILQTVDGQQITQPSDAAQALEKARRGTRVQAQRRGGRVMLRF
;
A
#
# COMPACT_ATOMS: atom_id res chain seq x y z
N VAL A 1 15.82 18.93 -4.18
CA VAL A 1 15.02 19.85 -3.35
C VAL A 1 15.21 21.25 -3.90
N GLY A 2 14.13 22.09 -3.96
CA GLY A 2 14.18 23.47 -4.47
C GLY A 2 13.75 23.64 -5.93
N ASP A 3 13.45 22.56 -6.67
CA ASP A 3 12.86 22.68 -8.01
C ASP A 3 11.37 23.01 -7.94
N VAL A 4 10.94 23.90 -8.80
CA VAL A 4 9.52 24.16 -9.04
C VAL A 4 9.18 23.59 -10.41
N VAL A 5 8.29 22.60 -10.46
CA VAL A 5 7.78 22.05 -11.72
C VAL A 5 6.72 23.00 -12.27
N ILE A 6 6.89 23.42 -13.50
CA ILE A 6 6.01 24.40 -14.16
C ILE A 6 5.26 23.83 -15.36
N ALA A 7 5.74 22.75 -15.98
CA ALA A 7 5.01 22.07 -17.06
C ALA A 7 5.36 20.58 -17.12
N VAL A 8 4.44 19.78 -17.67
CA VAL A 8 4.59 18.36 -18.02
C VAL A 8 4.14 18.17 -19.46
N ASP A 9 5.01 17.59 -20.31
CA ASP A 9 4.82 17.46 -21.75
C ASP A 9 4.33 18.75 -22.42
N GLY A 10 4.99 19.87 -22.06
CA GLY A 10 4.67 21.19 -22.58
C GLY A 10 3.36 21.81 -22.07
N GLN A 11 2.64 21.13 -21.18
CA GLN A 11 1.40 21.66 -20.56
C GLN A 11 1.70 22.22 -19.17
N GLU A 12 1.34 23.48 -18.94
CA GLU A 12 1.53 24.14 -17.66
C GLU A 12 0.79 23.39 -16.53
N VAL A 13 1.41 23.34 -15.35
CA VAL A 13 0.84 22.76 -14.13
C VAL A 13 0.96 23.75 -12.98
N HIS A 14 -0.13 23.92 -12.23
CA HIS A 14 -0.24 24.88 -11.13
C HIS A 14 -0.46 24.21 -9.77
N SER A 15 -0.57 22.89 -9.74
CA SER A 15 -0.76 22.13 -8.52
C SER A 15 -0.14 20.72 -8.62
N PRO A 16 0.22 20.09 -7.50
CA PRO A 16 0.67 18.70 -7.48
C PRO A 16 -0.35 17.72 -8.08
N GLY A 17 -1.64 17.98 -7.87
CA GLY A 17 -2.71 17.13 -8.43
C GLY A 17 -2.78 17.20 -9.94
N GLU A 18 -2.60 18.40 -10.52
CA GLU A 18 -2.55 18.58 -11.97
C GLU A 18 -1.30 17.94 -12.58
N MET A 19 -0.15 18.08 -11.93
CA MET A 19 1.09 17.39 -12.33
C MET A 19 0.88 15.88 -12.38
N LEU A 20 0.34 15.27 -11.32
CA LEU A 20 0.06 13.82 -11.28
C LEU A 20 -0.94 13.38 -12.35
N PHE A 21 -1.97 14.18 -12.61
CA PHE A 21 -2.93 13.91 -13.69
C PHE A 21 -2.24 13.91 -15.05
N ARG A 22 -1.41 14.91 -15.37
CA ARG A 22 -0.66 14.99 -16.63
C ARG A 22 0.31 13.82 -16.78
N MET A 23 1.06 13.48 -15.71
CA MET A 23 1.93 12.31 -15.71
C MET A 23 1.15 11.01 -15.97
N GLY A 24 -0.05 10.87 -15.42
CA GLY A 24 -0.92 9.72 -15.66
C GLY A 24 -1.36 9.57 -17.12
N LEU A 25 -1.54 10.67 -17.86
CA LEU A 25 -1.88 10.64 -19.29
C LEU A 25 -0.71 10.18 -20.16
N ALA A 26 0.53 10.47 -19.75
CA ALA A 26 1.75 10.10 -20.48
C ALA A 26 2.23 8.66 -20.22
N SER A 27 1.44 7.85 -19.51
CA SER A 27 1.83 6.51 -19.06
C SER A 27 2.16 5.51 -20.18
N GLU A 28 1.76 5.77 -21.41
CA GLU A 28 2.04 4.87 -22.55
C GLU A 28 3.51 4.87 -22.98
N THR A 29 4.24 5.97 -22.75
CA THR A 29 5.66 6.11 -23.14
C THR A 29 6.64 5.83 -22.02
N ASN A 30 6.18 5.66 -20.78
CA ASN A 30 6.98 5.55 -19.55
C ASN A 30 8.00 6.69 -19.36
N THR A 31 7.91 7.77 -20.14
CA THR A 31 8.73 8.97 -20.00
C THR A 31 7.89 10.22 -20.20
N VAL A 32 8.17 11.26 -19.43
CA VAL A 32 7.54 12.57 -19.54
C VAL A 32 8.60 13.66 -19.64
N ALA A 33 8.36 14.65 -20.47
CA ALA A 33 9.15 15.89 -20.49
C ALA A 33 8.66 16.79 -19.35
N MET A 34 9.52 17.08 -18.39
CA MET A 34 9.18 17.92 -17.24
C MET A 34 9.98 19.23 -17.31
N THR A 35 9.29 20.36 -17.38
CA THR A 35 9.93 21.67 -17.30
C THR A 35 9.98 22.10 -15.84
N ARG A 36 11.20 22.39 -15.38
CA ARG A 36 11.44 22.89 -14.02
C ARG A 36 12.10 24.28 -14.04
N LEU A 37 11.83 25.02 -12.97
CA LEU A 37 12.53 26.23 -12.60
C LEU A 37 13.42 25.94 -11.37
N ARG A 38 14.72 26.22 -11.49
CA ARG A 38 15.70 26.17 -10.39
C ARG A 38 16.62 27.38 -10.47
N ASP A 39 16.75 28.11 -9.38
CA ASP A 39 17.61 29.28 -9.26
C ASP A 39 17.38 30.32 -10.38
N GLY A 40 16.11 30.49 -10.79
CA GLY A 40 15.73 31.40 -11.88
C GLY A 40 15.98 30.84 -13.29
N VAL A 41 16.52 29.64 -13.43
CA VAL A 41 16.81 29.01 -14.73
C VAL A 41 15.76 27.92 -15.03
N MET A 42 15.15 28.07 -16.21
CA MET A 42 14.23 27.03 -16.74
C MET A 42 15.03 25.95 -17.47
N SER A 43 14.68 24.69 -17.21
CA SER A 43 15.27 23.55 -17.89
C SER A 43 14.24 22.43 -18.09
N GLU A 44 14.37 21.70 -19.20
CA GLU A 44 13.56 20.53 -19.48
C GLU A 44 14.33 19.25 -19.12
N LEU A 45 13.65 18.31 -18.51
CA LEU A 45 14.19 17.02 -18.10
C LEU A 45 13.27 15.91 -18.63
N MET A 46 13.86 14.86 -19.21
CA MET A 46 13.14 13.63 -19.49
C MET A 46 13.13 12.77 -18.21
N VAL A 47 11.96 12.54 -17.67
CA VAL A 47 11.74 11.75 -16.45
C VAL A 47 11.18 10.40 -16.82
N SER A 48 11.90 9.33 -16.52
CA SER A 48 11.38 7.97 -16.69
C SER A 48 10.44 7.63 -15.54
N MET A 49 9.24 7.21 -15.87
CA MET A 49 8.28 6.67 -14.90
C MET A 49 8.53 5.18 -14.75
N MET A 50 8.74 4.74 -13.53
CA MET A 50 8.91 3.34 -13.19
C MET A 50 7.79 2.89 -12.27
N SER A 51 7.36 1.64 -12.41
CA SER A 51 6.47 1.03 -11.43
C SER A 51 7.13 1.06 -10.04
N PRO A 52 6.35 1.30 -8.98
CA PRO A 52 6.88 1.24 -7.62
C PRO A 52 7.56 -0.11 -7.36
N PRO A 53 8.74 -0.12 -6.68
CA PRO A 53 9.51 -1.34 -6.50
C PRO A 53 8.82 -2.32 -5.53
N GLU A 54 9.01 -3.63 -5.82
CA GLU A 54 8.68 -4.74 -4.91
C GLU A 54 9.83 -5.02 -3.93
N ASP A 55 10.38 -3.97 -3.34
CA ASP A 55 11.47 -4.04 -2.38
C ASP A 55 11.12 -3.27 -1.09
N PRO A 56 11.10 -3.98 0.08
CA PRO A 56 11.27 -5.44 0.25
C PRO A 56 10.15 -6.25 -0.43
N PRO A 57 10.38 -7.55 -0.73
CA PRO A 57 9.34 -8.42 -1.31
C PRO A 57 8.07 -8.42 -0.47
N ARG A 58 6.91 -8.46 -1.13
CA ARG A 58 5.62 -8.47 -0.43
C ARG A 58 5.34 -9.74 0.36
N ASP A 59 6.04 -10.84 0.09
CA ASP A 59 5.93 -12.12 0.80
C ASP A 59 4.47 -12.53 1.08
N GLN A 60 3.62 -12.42 0.07
CA GLN A 60 2.19 -12.67 0.24
C GLN A 60 1.92 -14.11 0.68
N ILE A 61 1.12 -14.26 1.74
CA ILE A 61 0.67 -15.56 2.25
C ILE A 61 -0.86 -15.59 2.21
N THR A 62 -1.41 -16.68 1.66
CA THR A 62 -2.83 -16.98 1.72
C THR A 62 -3.05 -18.11 2.72
N LEU A 63 -3.94 -17.92 3.68
CA LEU A 63 -4.25 -18.92 4.70
C LEU A 63 -4.94 -20.12 4.05
N PRO A 64 -4.56 -21.35 4.45
CA PRO A 64 -5.14 -22.57 3.92
C PRO A 64 -6.60 -22.78 4.35
N ASP A 65 -7.30 -23.73 3.68
CA ASP A 65 -8.71 -23.98 3.91
C ASP A 65 -9.05 -24.48 5.32
N ASN A 66 -8.08 -25.05 6.02
CA ASN A 66 -8.24 -25.51 7.41
C ASN A 66 -7.91 -24.43 8.47
N ALA A 67 -7.53 -23.23 8.06
CA ALA A 67 -7.33 -22.12 8.98
C ALA A 67 -8.66 -21.54 9.48
N ALA A 68 -8.60 -20.76 10.58
CA ALA A 68 -9.77 -20.07 11.11
C ALA A 68 -10.39 -19.06 10.13
N LEU A 69 -9.58 -18.48 9.25
CA LEU A 69 -9.97 -17.54 8.19
C LEU A 69 -9.47 -18.04 6.83
N PRO A 70 -10.10 -19.09 6.26
CA PRO A 70 -9.63 -19.70 5.01
C PRO A 70 -9.67 -18.69 3.85
N GLY A 71 -8.59 -18.70 3.04
CA GLY A 71 -8.44 -17.80 1.90
C GLY A 71 -8.14 -16.34 2.25
N LEU A 72 -7.99 -15.99 3.54
CA LEU A 72 -7.48 -14.69 3.93
C LEU A 72 -6.05 -14.55 3.42
N SER A 73 -5.75 -13.46 2.72
CA SER A 73 -4.40 -13.19 2.23
C SER A 73 -3.83 -11.94 2.89
N VAL A 74 -2.57 -12.03 3.26
CA VAL A 74 -1.81 -10.95 3.86
C VAL A 74 -0.49 -10.76 3.12
N ALA A 75 0.00 -9.53 3.08
CA ALA A 75 1.27 -9.20 2.43
C ALA A 75 2.03 -8.17 3.25
N ARG A 76 3.35 -8.14 3.09
CA ARG A 76 4.19 -7.05 3.58
C ARG A 76 3.88 -5.78 2.80
N VAL A 77 3.75 -4.68 3.49
CA VAL A 77 3.63 -3.35 2.88
C VAL A 77 4.99 -2.97 2.30
N ASN A 78 5.00 -2.63 1.01
CA ASN A 78 6.13 -2.11 0.27
C ASN A 78 5.64 -1.03 -0.72
N PRO A 79 6.50 -0.31 -1.44
CA PRO A 79 6.06 0.75 -2.35
C PRO A 79 5.04 0.29 -3.41
N ALA A 80 5.18 -0.92 -3.95
CA ALA A 80 4.23 -1.47 -4.92
C ALA A 80 2.85 -1.72 -4.29
N VAL A 81 2.81 -2.33 -3.10
CA VAL A 81 1.57 -2.58 -2.33
C VAL A 81 0.90 -1.26 -1.92
N ILE A 82 1.68 -0.24 -1.50
CA ILE A 82 1.17 1.10 -1.20
C ILE A 82 0.44 1.70 -2.41
N ALA A 83 1.08 1.65 -3.58
CA ALA A 83 0.50 2.19 -4.81
C ALA A 83 -0.73 1.40 -5.28
N GLU A 84 -0.65 0.07 -5.29
CA GLU A 84 -1.74 -0.83 -5.71
C GLU A 84 -2.99 -0.66 -4.84
N MET A 85 -2.81 -0.61 -3.53
CA MET A 85 -3.91 -0.54 -2.57
C MET A 85 -4.27 0.87 -2.13
N ARG A 86 -3.57 1.89 -2.64
CA ARG A 86 -3.74 3.30 -2.27
C ARG A 86 -3.64 3.53 -0.76
N LEU A 87 -2.65 2.90 -0.15
CA LEU A 87 -2.34 3.09 1.27
C LEU A 87 -1.65 4.44 1.48
N PRO A 88 -1.65 4.97 2.72
CA PRO A 88 -0.81 6.10 3.07
C PRO A 88 0.67 5.81 2.77
N LEU A 89 1.43 6.83 2.35
CA LEU A 89 2.84 6.65 1.97
C LEU A 89 3.73 6.17 3.12
N GLU A 90 3.33 6.48 4.35
CA GLU A 90 3.97 6.05 5.60
C GLU A 90 3.47 4.69 6.11
N ALA A 91 2.63 4.00 5.33
CA ALA A 91 2.12 2.68 5.73
C ALA A 91 3.25 1.66 5.78
N GLU A 92 3.31 0.89 6.85
CA GLU A 92 4.28 -0.18 7.06
C GLU A 92 3.66 -1.37 7.81
N GLY A 93 4.29 -2.55 7.73
CA GLY A 93 3.85 -3.76 8.40
C GLY A 93 3.17 -4.75 7.47
N VAL A 94 2.11 -5.40 7.94
CA VAL A 94 1.41 -6.49 7.23
C VAL A 94 -0.03 -6.08 6.93
N VAL A 95 -0.38 -6.02 5.66
CA VAL A 95 -1.70 -5.60 5.19
C VAL A 95 -2.55 -6.79 4.74
N VAL A 96 -3.85 -6.73 5.00
CA VAL A 96 -4.85 -7.67 4.47
C VAL A 96 -5.10 -7.32 3.00
N THR A 97 -4.76 -8.24 2.10
CA THR A 97 -4.95 -8.08 0.64
C THR A 97 -6.22 -8.75 0.13
N GLN A 98 -6.67 -9.82 0.82
CA GLN A 98 -7.86 -10.57 0.45
C GLN A 98 -8.58 -11.11 1.70
N LEU A 99 -9.90 -11.09 1.74
CA LEU A 99 -10.67 -11.46 2.94
C LEU A 99 -10.97 -12.96 3.06
N GLY A 100 -10.88 -13.69 1.96
CA GLY A 100 -11.39 -15.06 1.93
C GLY A 100 -12.91 -15.13 2.23
N ALA A 101 -13.38 -16.30 2.61
CA ALA A 101 -14.80 -16.54 2.83
C ALA A 101 -15.35 -15.91 4.14
N LEU A 102 -14.51 -15.78 5.16
CA LEU A 102 -14.93 -15.40 6.51
C LEU A 102 -14.38 -14.04 6.99
N GLY A 103 -13.30 -13.51 6.39
CA GLY A 103 -12.62 -12.29 6.87
C GLY A 103 -13.57 -11.10 7.02
N GLY A 104 -14.48 -10.90 6.07
CA GLY A 104 -15.48 -9.84 6.15
C GLY A 104 -16.51 -10.03 7.26
N ARG A 105 -16.85 -11.26 7.60
CA ARG A 105 -17.80 -11.58 8.69
C ARG A 105 -17.24 -11.25 10.07
N VAL A 106 -15.93 -11.38 10.24
CA VAL A 106 -15.24 -11.02 11.49
C VAL A 106 -14.87 -9.53 11.55
N GLY A 107 -15.24 -8.76 10.52
CA GLY A 107 -15.07 -7.31 10.47
C GLY A 107 -13.73 -6.85 9.89
N LEU A 108 -12.89 -7.75 9.37
CA LEU A 108 -11.69 -7.38 8.61
C LEU A 108 -12.08 -6.72 7.28
N ARG A 109 -11.20 -5.86 6.79
CA ARG A 109 -11.32 -5.23 5.48
C ARG A 109 -10.00 -5.31 4.73
N VAL A 110 -10.07 -5.35 3.41
CA VAL A 110 -8.89 -5.14 2.56
C VAL A 110 -8.31 -3.77 2.88
N GLY A 111 -7.00 -3.70 3.06
CA GLY A 111 -6.28 -2.50 3.49
C GLY A 111 -6.11 -2.35 5.01
N ASP A 112 -6.64 -3.27 5.83
CA ASP A 112 -6.32 -3.30 7.26
C ASP A 112 -4.87 -3.71 7.45
N ILE A 113 -4.11 -2.94 8.23
CA ILE A 113 -2.73 -3.27 8.61
C ILE A 113 -2.78 -3.95 9.97
N LEU A 114 -2.41 -5.23 10.00
CA LEU A 114 -2.43 -6.05 11.22
C LEU A 114 -1.30 -5.62 12.17
N GLN A 115 -1.64 -5.40 13.43
CA GLN A 115 -0.70 -5.00 14.46
C GLN A 115 -0.46 -6.10 15.48
N THR A 116 -1.54 -6.71 16.00
CA THR A 116 -1.45 -7.84 16.91
C THR A 116 -2.57 -8.84 16.68
N VAL A 117 -2.27 -10.12 16.97
CA VAL A 117 -3.26 -11.20 17.09
C VAL A 117 -3.07 -11.85 18.46
N ASP A 118 -4.09 -11.83 19.31
CA ASP A 118 -4.05 -12.28 20.71
C ASP A 118 -2.84 -11.72 21.51
N GLY A 119 -2.44 -10.47 21.21
CA GLY A 119 -1.31 -9.80 21.84
C GLY A 119 0.05 -10.12 21.21
N GLN A 120 0.14 -11.08 20.29
CA GLN A 120 1.36 -11.34 19.51
C GLN A 120 1.52 -10.24 18.46
N GLN A 121 2.68 -9.59 18.43
CA GLN A 121 3.04 -8.59 17.43
C GLN A 121 3.13 -9.22 16.04
N ILE A 122 2.64 -8.51 15.03
CA ILE A 122 2.68 -8.91 13.62
C ILE A 122 3.63 -7.96 12.90
N THR A 123 4.80 -8.46 12.51
CA THR A 123 5.86 -7.68 11.84
C THR A 123 6.10 -8.16 10.42
N GLN A 124 5.75 -9.41 10.12
CA GLN A 124 5.91 -10.01 8.80
C GLN A 124 4.72 -10.94 8.49
N PRO A 125 4.44 -11.24 7.19
CA PRO A 125 3.29 -12.06 6.81
C PRO A 125 3.25 -13.45 7.47
N SER A 126 4.41 -14.06 7.73
CA SER A 126 4.48 -15.35 8.42
C SER A 126 3.99 -15.28 9.87
N ASP A 127 4.19 -14.16 10.58
CA ASP A 127 3.67 -13.99 11.94
C ASP A 127 2.13 -13.99 11.91
N ALA A 128 1.55 -13.26 10.95
CA ALA A 128 0.11 -13.21 10.76
C ALA A 128 -0.47 -14.59 10.41
N ALA A 129 0.19 -15.32 9.49
CA ALA A 129 -0.24 -16.66 9.12
C ALA A 129 -0.23 -17.60 10.33
N GLN A 130 0.88 -17.68 11.07
CA GLN A 130 0.98 -18.57 12.24
C GLN A 130 -0.02 -18.22 13.34
N ALA A 131 -0.23 -16.93 13.62
CA ALA A 131 -1.15 -16.49 14.65
C ALA A 131 -2.61 -16.77 14.26
N LEU A 132 -2.97 -16.53 13.00
CA LEU A 132 -4.33 -16.73 12.48
C LEU A 132 -4.66 -18.20 12.20
N GLU A 133 -3.68 -19.05 11.89
CA GLU A 133 -3.89 -20.52 11.84
C GLU A 133 -4.29 -21.09 13.21
N LYS A 134 -3.73 -20.54 14.29
CA LYS A 134 -4.03 -20.94 15.68
C LYS A 134 -5.28 -20.25 16.23
N ALA A 135 -5.84 -19.30 15.51
CA ALA A 135 -6.99 -18.51 15.95
C ALA A 135 -8.22 -19.38 16.23
N ARG A 136 -8.99 -18.98 17.26
CA ARG A 136 -10.20 -19.68 17.70
C ARG A 136 -11.27 -18.65 18.02
N ARG A 137 -12.47 -19.12 18.32
CA ARG A 137 -13.53 -18.24 18.80
C ARG A 137 -13.05 -17.44 20.01
N GLY A 138 -13.10 -16.11 19.91
CA GLY A 138 -12.63 -15.18 20.92
C GLY A 138 -11.27 -14.57 20.65
N THR A 139 -10.56 -15.01 19.60
CA THR A 139 -9.30 -14.39 19.16
C THR A 139 -9.49 -12.90 18.91
N ARG A 140 -8.56 -12.10 19.40
CA ARG A 140 -8.55 -10.64 19.27
C ARG A 140 -7.54 -10.23 18.21
N VAL A 141 -7.98 -9.43 17.26
CA VAL A 141 -7.11 -8.84 16.23
C VAL A 141 -7.13 -7.32 16.40
N GLN A 142 -5.95 -6.73 16.54
CA GLN A 142 -5.78 -5.30 16.46
C GLN A 142 -5.22 -4.94 15.09
N ALA A 143 -5.87 -4.02 14.41
CA ALA A 143 -5.45 -3.52 13.11
C ALA A 143 -5.50 -1.99 13.05
N GLN A 144 -4.76 -1.41 12.14
CA GLN A 144 -4.87 0.00 11.75
C GLN A 144 -5.70 0.09 10.47
N ARG A 145 -6.70 0.96 10.47
CA ARG A 145 -7.59 1.22 9.33
C ARG A 145 -7.68 2.72 9.09
N ARG A 146 -7.20 3.20 7.94
CA ARG A 146 -7.22 4.64 7.59
C ARG A 146 -6.68 5.54 8.72
N GLY A 147 -5.57 5.15 9.33
CA GLY A 147 -4.96 5.87 10.45
C GLY A 147 -5.58 5.61 11.82
N GLY A 148 -6.78 5.03 11.89
CA GLY A 148 -7.45 4.68 13.15
C GLY A 148 -7.16 3.26 13.60
N ARG A 149 -7.16 3.02 14.94
CA ARG A 149 -7.03 1.68 15.53
C ARG A 149 -8.38 0.98 15.56
N VAL A 150 -8.41 -0.28 15.14
CA VAL A 150 -9.59 -1.14 15.17
C VAL A 150 -9.29 -2.40 15.97
N MET A 151 -10.21 -2.77 16.86
CA MET A 151 -10.16 -4.02 17.63
C MET A 151 -11.29 -4.93 17.14
N LEU A 152 -10.92 -6.10 16.68
CA LEU A 152 -11.85 -7.12 16.19
C LEU A 152 -11.77 -8.36 17.10
N ARG A 153 -12.86 -9.07 17.18
CA ARG A 153 -12.96 -10.35 17.93
C ARG A 153 -13.85 -11.31 17.18
N PHE A 154 -13.39 -12.52 16.98
CA PHE A 154 -14.13 -13.59 16.29
C PHE A 154 -14.01 -14.93 17.00
#